data_ed1f9e3598fd6213c528f021e7ec9105
#
_entry.id   ed1f9e3598fd6213c528f021e7ec9105
#
_cell.length_a   1.000
_cell.length_b   1.000
_cell.length_c   1.000
_cell.angle_alpha   90.00
_cell.angle_beta   90.00
_cell.angle_gamma   90.00
#
_symmetry.space_group_name_H-M   'P 1'
#
loop_
_entity.id
_entity.type
_entity.pdbx_description
1 polymer ?
#
loop_
_entity_poly.entity_id
_entity_poly.type
_entity_poly.pdbx_seq_one_letter_code
_entity_poly.pdbx_strand_id
1 'polypeptide(L)'
;MTEIETLLRPPMVDPAFRRDMVEGLSASPKATPPIWFYDRRGSELFEDITRLPEYYPTRAETEILRAAAPELAEAVGTGRCVVEFGAGSLAKTPLLLRAIRPGAYVPVDISGEFLRDSARQLARDFPGLP
;
A
#
# COMPACT_ATOMS: atom_id res chain seq x y z
N MET A 1 10.23 -18.47 9.97
CA MET A 1 8.75 -18.59 10.01
C MET A 1 8.26 -17.47 10.91
N THR A 2 7.81 -16.38 10.33
CA THR A 2 7.29 -15.25 11.08
C THR A 2 5.81 -15.49 11.28
N GLU A 3 5.39 -15.83 12.50
CA GLU A 3 3.98 -15.89 12.89
C GLU A 3 3.42 -14.46 12.91
N ILE A 4 2.62 -14.13 11.91
CA ILE A 4 1.77 -12.95 11.99
C ILE A 4 0.59 -13.34 12.86
N GLU A 5 0.58 -12.94 14.10
CA GLU A 5 -0.60 -13.05 14.97
C GLU A 5 -1.72 -12.19 14.41
N THR A 6 -2.60 -12.82 13.65
CA THR A 6 -3.86 -12.20 13.25
C THR A 6 -4.79 -12.27 14.45
N LEU A 7 -4.95 -11.18 15.17
CA LEU A 7 -6.02 -11.01 16.15
C LEU A 7 -7.35 -10.89 15.40
N LEU A 8 -7.86 -12.03 14.92
CA LEU A 8 -9.22 -12.14 14.38
C LEU A 8 -10.20 -12.12 15.55
N ARG A 9 -10.68 -10.94 15.91
CA ARG A 9 -11.91 -10.83 16.68
C ARG A 9 -13.11 -11.07 15.75
N PRO A 10 -14.20 -11.73 16.25
CA PRO A 10 -15.44 -11.87 15.48
C PRO A 10 -15.95 -10.48 15.04
N PRO A 11 -16.85 -10.41 14.03
CA PRO A 11 -17.26 -9.16 13.40
C PRO A 11 -18.11 -8.30 14.34
N MET A 12 -17.50 -7.73 15.34
CA MET A 12 -18.05 -6.57 16.00
C MET A 12 -17.71 -5.37 15.13
N VAL A 13 -18.72 -4.60 14.78
CA VAL A 13 -18.54 -3.31 14.10
C VAL A 13 -17.53 -2.51 14.92
N ASP A 14 -16.41 -2.12 14.29
CA ASP A 14 -15.40 -1.30 14.94
C ASP A 14 -16.08 -0.07 15.58
N PRO A 15 -15.92 0.15 16.88
CA PRO A 15 -16.54 1.30 17.55
C PRO A 15 -16.13 2.64 16.93
N ALA A 16 -14.91 2.76 16.37
CA ALA A 16 -14.47 3.94 15.67
C ALA A 16 -15.22 4.12 14.35
N PHE A 17 -15.39 3.05 13.56
CA PHE A 17 -16.20 3.08 12.35
C PHE A 17 -17.64 3.54 12.66
N ARG A 18 -18.27 2.95 13.68
CA ARG A 18 -19.64 3.33 14.05
C ARG A 18 -19.74 4.81 14.44
N ARG A 19 -18.82 5.29 15.26
CA ARG A 19 -18.76 6.70 15.66
C ARG A 19 -18.63 7.60 14.44
N ASP A 20 -17.64 7.36 13.61
CA ASP A 20 -17.30 8.18 12.46
C ASP A 20 -18.44 8.22 11.43
N MET A 21 -19.15 7.08 11.23
CA MET A 21 -20.34 7.03 10.37
C MET A 21 -21.50 7.84 10.94
N VAL A 22 -21.78 7.72 12.25
CA VAL A 22 -22.86 8.47 12.89
C VAL A 22 -22.56 9.97 12.84
N GLU A 23 -21.37 10.39 13.19
CA GLU A 23 -20.96 11.79 13.17
C GLU A 23 -20.96 12.36 11.74
N GLY A 24 -20.28 11.70 10.83
CA GLY A 24 -20.12 12.20 9.47
C GLY A 24 -21.41 12.23 8.66
N LEU A 25 -22.29 11.23 8.79
CA LEU A 25 -23.59 11.20 8.08
C LEU A 25 -24.64 12.10 8.75
N SER A 26 -24.44 12.49 10.01
CA SER A 26 -25.30 13.49 10.69
C SER A 26 -24.84 14.92 10.44
N ALA A 27 -23.66 15.14 9.93
CA ALA A 27 -23.12 16.47 9.62
C ALA A 27 -23.77 17.07 8.35
N SER A 28 -23.59 18.40 8.20
CA SER A 28 -23.95 19.11 6.98
C SER A 28 -22.76 20.01 6.56
N PRO A 29 -22.12 19.75 5.41
CA PRO A 29 -22.36 18.64 4.49
C PRO A 29 -22.02 17.27 5.11
N LYS A 30 -22.64 16.21 4.60
CA LYS A 30 -22.31 14.84 5.01
C LYS A 30 -20.89 14.47 4.54
N ALA A 31 -20.14 13.80 5.41
CA ALA A 31 -18.77 13.36 5.11
C ALA A 31 -18.50 11.98 5.70
N THR A 32 -17.58 11.25 5.09
CA THR A 32 -17.08 9.97 5.60
C THR A 32 -15.56 10.02 5.58
N PRO A 33 -14.86 9.70 6.69
CA PRO A 33 -13.41 9.64 6.69
C PRO A 33 -12.88 8.63 5.67
N PRO A 34 -11.89 9.01 4.84
CA PRO A 34 -11.38 8.15 3.75
C PRO A 34 -10.80 6.82 4.23
N ILE A 35 -10.32 6.74 5.47
CA ILE A 35 -9.74 5.54 6.05
C ILE A 35 -10.66 4.31 5.93
N TRP A 36 -11.98 4.51 5.92
CA TRP A 36 -12.97 3.44 5.83
C TRP A 36 -13.20 2.91 4.41
N PHE A 37 -12.56 3.50 3.39
CA PHE A 37 -12.61 3.03 2.00
C PHE A 37 -11.45 2.11 1.63
N TYR A 38 -10.51 1.87 2.54
CA TYR A 38 -9.33 1.03 2.31
C TYR A 38 -9.48 -0.40 2.86
N ASP A 39 -10.70 -0.94 2.85
CA ASP A 39 -10.91 -2.38 2.99
C ASP A 39 -10.47 -3.12 1.72
N ARG A 40 -10.56 -4.46 1.72
CA ARG A 40 -10.16 -5.26 0.57
C ARG A 40 -10.87 -4.82 -0.72
N ARG A 41 -12.19 -4.62 -0.65
CA ARG A 41 -12.99 -4.22 -1.81
C ARG A 41 -12.63 -2.81 -2.29
N GLY A 42 -12.46 -1.88 -1.39
CA GLY A 42 -12.01 -0.51 -1.70
C GLY A 42 -10.63 -0.49 -2.35
N SER A 43 -9.70 -1.32 -1.86
CA SER A 43 -8.37 -1.45 -2.45
C SER A 43 -8.42 -2.02 -3.87
N GLU A 44 -9.25 -3.05 -4.13
CA GLU A 44 -9.48 -3.59 -5.47
C GLU A 44 -10.08 -2.54 -6.43
N LEU A 45 -11.09 -1.78 -5.96
CA LEU A 45 -11.70 -0.69 -6.73
C LEU A 45 -10.69 0.43 -7.05
N PHE A 46 -9.80 0.75 -6.11
CA PHE A 46 -8.75 1.72 -6.36
C PHE A 46 -7.79 1.23 -7.45
N GLU A 47 -7.41 -0.05 -7.45
CA GLU A 47 -6.61 -0.62 -8.54
C GLU A 47 -7.33 -0.53 -9.90
N ASP A 48 -8.64 -0.69 -9.95
CA ASP A 48 -9.41 -0.48 -11.18
C ASP A 48 -9.37 0.99 -11.61
N ILE A 49 -9.49 1.93 -10.67
CA ILE A 49 -9.36 3.38 -10.93
C ILE A 49 -8.00 3.72 -11.54
N THR A 50 -6.91 3.12 -11.04
CA THR A 50 -5.55 3.40 -11.55
C THR A 50 -5.37 3.03 -13.02
N ARG A 51 -6.23 2.17 -13.58
CA ARG A 51 -6.21 1.75 -14.99
C ARG A 51 -7.02 2.66 -15.92
N LEU A 52 -7.85 3.55 -15.36
CA LEU A 52 -8.66 4.46 -16.16
C LEU A 52 -7.77 5.47 -16.92
N PRO A 53 -8.12 5.82 -18.17
CA PRO A 53 -7.39 6.84 -18.93
C PRO A 53 -7.31 8.19 -18.21
N GLU A 54 -8.39 8.57 -17.51
CA GLU A 54 -8.52 9.82 -16.79
C GLU A 54 -7.62 9.87 -15.54
N TYR A 55 -7.29 8.72 -14.94
CA TYR A 55 -6.46 8.65 -13.76
C TYR A 55 -4.97 8.58 -14.13
N TYR A 56 -4.44 9.69 -14.61
CA TYR A 56 -3.04 9.80 -15.03
C TYR A 56 -1.98 9.72 -13.89
N PRO A 57 -2.29 10.01 -12.60
CA PRO A 57 -1.25 10.11 -11.56
C PRO A 57 -0.39 8.86 -11.42
N THR A 58 -0.97 7.66 -11.49
CA THR A 58 -0.21 6.40 -11.41
C THR A 58 0.80 6.26 -12.55
N ARG A 59 0.42 6.66 -13.77
CA ARG A 59 1.32 6.62 -14.94
C ARG A 59 2.45 7.63 -14.81
N ALA A 60 2.11 8.88 -14.47
CA ALA A 60 3.09 9.95 -14.26
C ALA A 60 4.08 9.59 -13.14
N GLU A 61 3.61 9.09 -12.01
CA GLU A 61 4.46 8.64 -10.91
C GLU A 61 5.39 7.50 -11.34
N THR A 62 4.88 6.53 -12.11
CA THR A 62 5.68 5.42 -12.64
C THR A 62 6.79 5.93 -13.56
N GLU A 63 6.51 6.92 -14.42
CA GLU A 63 7.49 7.54 -15.29
C GLU A 63 8.56 8.29 -14.49
N ILE A 64 8.15 9.07 -13.50
CA ILE A 64 9.06 9.79 -12.60
C ILE A 64 9.97 8.81 -11.85
N LEU A 65 9.40 7.75 -11.27
CA LEU A 65 10.19 6.74 -10.55
C LEU A 65 11.21 6.04 -11.47
N ARG A 66 10.84 5.73 -12.72
CA ARG A 66 11.78 5.14 -13.67
C ARG A 66 12.93 6.10 -14.00
N ALA A 67 12.60 7.36 -14.22
CA ALA A 67 13.61 8.38 -14.54
C ALA A 67 14.53 8.66 -13.35
N ALA A 68 13.99 8.75 -12.13
CA ALA A 68 14.72 9.07 -10.92
C ALA A 68 15.41 7.84 -10.26
N ALA A 69 15.11 6.61 -10.69
CA ALA A 69 15.61 5.39 -10.05
C ALA A 69 17.13 5.33 -9.89
N PRO A 70 17.97 5.72 -10.89
CA PRO A 70 19.42 5.75 -10.73
C PRO A 70 19.89 6.73 -9.66
N GLU A 71 19.33 7.94 -9.65
CA GLU A 71 19.65 8.99 -8.67
C GLU A 71 19.24 8.59 -7.26
N LEU A 72 18.04 8.00 -7.12
CA LEU A 72 17.57 7.45 -5.84
C LEU A 72 18.47 6.32 -5.34
N ALA A 73 18.93 5.44 -6.23
CA ALA A 73 19.84 4.36 -5.88
C ALA A 73 21.20 4.89 -5.40
N GLU A 74 21.73 5.92 -6.02
CA GLU A 74 22.97 6.59 -5.59
C GLU A 74 22.79 7.26 -4.22
N ALA A 75 21.69 7.99 -4.02
CA ALA A 75 21.42 8.71 -2.77
C ALA A 75 21.19 7.78 -1.58
N VAL A 76 20.44 6.68 -1.78
CA VAL A 76 20.10 5.73 -0.72
C VAL A 76 21.24 4.74 -0.44
N GLY A 77 21.92 4.31 -1.48
CA GLY A 77 22.92 3.24 -1.42
C GLY A 77 22.28 1.84 -1.31
N THR A 78 23.12 0.81 -1.45
CA THR A 78 22.69 -0.60 -1.42
C THR A 78 22.61 -1.16 0.01
N GLY A 79 21.90 -2.28 0.20
CA GLY A 79 21.86 -3.03 1.45
C GLY A 79 21.10 -2.35 2.59
N ARG A 80 20.43 -1.23 2.35
CA ARG A 80 19.62 -0.53 3.34
C ARG A 80 18.29 -1.25 3.57
N CYS A 81 17.65 -0.99 4.72
CA CYS A 81 16.26 -1.35 4.93
C CYS A 81 15.37 -0.26 4.32
N VAL A 82 14.47 -0.65 3.44
CA VAL A 82 13.46 0.26 2.85
C VAL A 82 12.13 0.03 3.56
N VAL A 83 11.53 1.10 4.06
CA VAL A 83 10.19 1.09 4.67
C VAL A 83 9.27 1.93 3.79
N GLU A 84 8.18 1.34 3.32
CA GLU A 84 7.18 2.00 2.47
C GLU A 84 5.86 2.14 3.20
N PHE A 85 5.41 3.37 3.42
CA PHE A 85 4.10 3.66 3.98
C PHE A 85 3.06 3.82 2.88
N GLY A 86 1.88 3.22 3.06
CA GLY A 86 0.84 3.20 2.02
C GLY A 86 1.23 2.34 0.83
N ALA A 87 1.85 1.20 1.09
CA ALA A 87 2.43 0.32 0.08
C ALA A 87 1.40 -0.25 -0.93
N GLY A 88 0.14 -0.42 -0.51
CA GLY A 88 -0.97 -0.81 -1.39
C GLY A 88 -0.73 -2.12 -2.16
N SER A 89 -0.90 -2.06 -3.48
CA SER A 89 -0.71 -3.21 -4.39
C SER A 89 0.75 -3.57 -4.66
N LEU A 90 1.68 -2.74 -4.21
CA LEU A 90 3.12 -2.88 -4.53
C LEU A 90 3.44 -2.85 -6.03
N ALA A 91 2.55 -2.31 -6.86
CA ALA A 91 2.71 -2.33 -8.32
C ALA A 91 3.94 -1.53 -8.82
N LYS A 92 4.30 -0.46 -8.12
CA LYS A 92 5.44 0.42 -8.45
C LYS A 92 6.71 0.05 -7.70
N THR A 93 6.59 -0.59 -6.56
CA THR A 93 7.67 -1.00 -5.66
C THR A 93 8.79 -1.78 -6.34
N PRO A 94 8.53 -2.74 -7.28
CA PRO A 94 9.58 -3.45 -7.98
C PRO A 94 10.56 -2.56 -8.74
N LEU A 95 10.11 -1.40 -9.24
CA LEU A 95 10.98 -0.44 -9.92
C LEU A 95 12.04 0.10 -8.97
N LEU A 96 11.60 0.48 -7.77
CA LEU A 96 12.47 1.04 -6.75
C LEU A 96 13.41 -0.02 -6.17
N LEU A 97 12.89 -1.20 -5.82
CA LEU A 97 13.69 -2.28 -5.22
C LEU A 97 14.79 -2.79 -6.16
N ARG A 98 14.52 -2.88 -7.47
CA ARG A 98 15.55 -3.27 -8.45
C ARG A 98 16.67 -2.23 -8.56
N ALA A 99 16.37 -0.95 -8.40
CA ALA A 99 17.36 0.12 -8.45
C ALA A 99 18.18 0.18 -7.15
N ILE A 100 17.54 0.23 -6.00
CA ILE A 100 18.18 0.42 -4.68
C ILE A 100 18.87 -0.84 -4.20
N ARG A 101 18.39 -2.06 -4.53
CA ARG A 101 18.86 -3.35 -4.03
C ARG A 101 18.96 -3.36 -2.50
N PRO A 102 17.83 -3.22 -1.80
CA PRO A 102 17.82 -3.15 -0.35
C PRO A 102 18.22 -4.50 0.29
N GLY A 103 18.69 -4.44 1.53
CA GLY A 103 18.95 -5.62 2.36
C GLY A 103 17.70 -6.15 3.06
N ALA A 104 16.65 -5.30 3.20
CA ALA A 104 15.35 -5.67 3.72
C ALA A 104 14.27 -4.69 3.20
N TYR A 105 13.03 -5.16 3.13
CA TYR A 105 11.88 -4.35 2.73
C TYR A 105 10.71 -4.56 3.67
N VAL A 106 10.15 -3.45 4.16
CA VAL A 106 9.05 -3.45 5.12
C VAL A 106 7.89 -2.63 4.56
N PRO A 107 6.91 -3.26 3.91
CA PRO A 107 5.68 -2.57 3.51
C PRO A 107 4.73 -2.35 4.68
N VAL A 108 4.15 -1.16 4.76
CA VAL A 108 3.16 -0.78 5.77
C VAL A 108 1.92 -0.23 5.07
N ASP A 109 0.75 -0.79 5.38
CA ASP A 109 -0.53 -0.34 4.84
C ASP A 109 -1.66 -0.62 5.82
N ILE A 110 -2.74 0.17 5.76
CA ILE A 110 -3.94 -0.05 6.57
C ILE A 110 -4.77 -1.24 6.06
N SER A 111 -4.64 -1.58 4.78
CA SER A 111 -5.32 -2.71 4.13
C SER A 111 -4.52 -4.00 4.29
N GLY A 112 -4.47 -4.53 5.52
CA GLY A 112 -3.56 -5.63 5.88
C GLY A 112 -3.76 -6.94 5.11
N GLU A 113 -4.99 -7.28 4.68
CA GLU A 113 -5.22 -8.47 3.86
C GLU A 113 -4.71 -8.27 2.44
N PHE A 114 -5.01 -7.12 1.83
CA PHE A 114 -4.56 -6.76 0.50
C PHE A 114 -3.04 -6.67 0.43
N LEU A 115 -2.43 -6.05 1.45
CA LEU A 115 -0.98 -5.97 1.57
C LEU A 115 -0.31 -7.35 1.64
N ARG A 116 -0.88 -8.29 2.41
CA ARG A 116 -0.32 -9.65 2.52
C ARG A 116 -0.29 -10.38 1.18
N ASP A 117 -1.35 -10.24 0.38
CA ASP A 117 -1.42 -10.87 -0.94
C ASP A 117 -0.39 -10.24 -1.89
N SER A 118 -0.29 -8.90 -1.88
CA SER A 118 0.70 -8.14 -2.66
C SER A 118 2.14 -8.49 -2.25
N ALA A 119 2.42 -8.58 -0.94
CA ALA A 119 3.74 -8.95 -0.43
C ALA A 119 4.14 -10.38 -0.81
N ARG A 120 3.20 -11.34 -0.81
CA ARG A 120 3.47 -12.70 -1.30
C ARG A 120 3.84 -12.72 -2.78
N GLN A 121 3.20 -11.88 -3.58
CA GLN A 121 3.56 -11.76 -5.00
C GLN A 121 4.94 -11.13 -5.15
N LEU A 122 5.22 -10.06 -4.44
CA LEU A 122 6.52 -9.38 -4.45
C LEU A 122 7.67 -10.33 -4.04
N ALA A 123 7.46 -11.17 -3.03
CA ALA A 123 8.45 -12.13 -2.56
C ALA A 123 8.86 -13.16 -3.63
N ARG A 124 7.99 -13.45 -4.61
CA ARG A 124 8.33 -14.30 -5.76
C ARG A 124 9.27 -13.62 -6.73
N ASP A 125 9.12 -12.30 -6.89
CA ASP A 125 9.93 -11.48 -7.79
C ASP A 125 11.29 -11.12 -7.19
N PHE A 126 11.40 -11.19 -5.86
CA PHE A 126 12.61 -10.85 -5.10
C PHE A 126 12.97 -11.98 -4.12
N PRO A 127 13.37 -13.16 -4.62
CA PRO A 127 13.73 -14.29 -3.76
C PRO A 127 14.94 -13.92 -2.88
N GLY A 128 14.81 -14.13 -1.56
CA GLY A 128 15.88 -13.84 -0.60
C GLY A 128 15.88 -12.40 -0.06
N LEU A 129 14.96 -11.53 -0.46
CA LEU A 129 14.73 -10.24 0.18
C LEU A 129 13.82 -10.46 1.41
N PRO A 130 14.33 -10.24 2.63
CA PRO A 130 13.54 -10.35 3.86
C PRO A 130 12.56 -9.18 4.00
#